data_c7680f702f78597e9881a72bdc873ffe
#
_entry.id   c7680f702f78597e9881a72bdc873ffe
#
_cell.length_a   1.000
_cell.length_b   1.000
_cell.length_c   1.000
_cell.angle_alpha   90.00
_cell.angle_beta   90.00
_cell.angle_gamma   90.00
#
_symmetry.space_group_name_H-M   'P 1'
#
loop_
_entity.id
_entity.type
_entity.pdbx_description
1 polymer ?
#
loop_
_entity_poly.entity_id
_entity_poly.type
_entity_poly.pdbx_seq_one_letter_code
_entity_poly.pdbx_strand_id
1 'polypeptide(L)'
;MGQRRELQEILEKILGSRSVYFQPPSSIQLTYPCIVYELQDRDTKYADNAPYRHIKRYAVTHISRDPDDPTPDKIANLSGCDTDRMFQRDGLNHQTFRLYF
;
A
#
# COMPACT_ATOMS: atom_id res chain seq x y z
N MET A 1 -17.22 4.29 -7.02
CA MET A 1 -16.99 3.16 -6.22
C MET A 1 -15.87 2.37 -6.75
N GLY A 2 -14.83 2.43 -6.23
CA GLY A 2 -13.71 1.75 -6.78
C GLY A 2 -13.13 0.76 -5.81
N GLN A 3 -12.40 -0.16 -6.35
CA GLN A 3 -11.60 -1.08 -5.59
C GLN A 3 -10.64 -0.32 -4.67
N ARG A 4 -10.22 0.89 -5.05
CA ARG A 4 -9.35 1.69 -4.21
C ARG A 4 -9.98 2.01 -2.85
N ARG A 5 -11.28 2.27 -2.81
CA ARG A 5 -11.96 2.53 -1.53
C ARG A 5 -11.93 1.31 -0.63
N GLU A 6 -12.12 0.14 -1.21
CA GLU A 6 -12.04 -1.11 -0.47
C GLU A 6 -10.63 -1.32 0.06
N LEU A 7 -9.62 -1.03 -0.75
CA LEU A 7 -8.24 -1.13 -0.33
C LEU A 7 -7.95 -0.14 0.81
N GLN A 8 -8.46 1.07 0.70
CA GLN A 8 -8.31 2.08 1.74
C GLN A 8 -8.83 1.57 3.08
N GLU A 9 -10.02 0.98 3.07
CA GLU A 9 -10.62 0.46 4.28
C GLU A 9 -9.82 -0.70 4.87
N ILE A 10 -9.31 -1.57 4.02
CA ILE A 10 -8.47 -2.69 4.44
C ILE A 10 -7.21 -2.16 5.13
N LEU A 11 -6.55 -1.19 4.51
CA LEU A 11 -5.32 -0.63 5.06
C LEU A 11 -5.58 0.11 6.38
N GLU A 12 -6.69 0.83 6.47
CA GLU A 12 -7.05 1.51 7.72
C GLU A 12 -7.31 0.51 8.85
N LYS A 13 -7.94 -0.60 8.54
CA LYS A 13 -8.16 -1.66 9.52
C LYS A 13 -6.86 -2.27 10.00
N ILE A 14 -5.95 -2.53 9.07
CA ILE A 14 -4.65 -3.12 9.39
C ILE A 14 -3.84 -2.19 10.27
N LEU A 15 -3.82 -0.90 9.91
CA LEU A 15 -3.07 0.10 10.66
C LEU A 15 -3.72 0.41 12.01
N GLY A 16 -5.03 0.29 12.09
CA GLY A 16 -5.77 0.63 13.28
C GLY A 16 -6.05 2.12 13.43
N SER A 17 -5.88 2.88 12.36
CA SER A 17 -6.13 4.32 12.36
C SER A 17 -6.44 4.78 10.95
N ARG A 18 -6.74 6.06 10.81
CA ARG A 18 -7.03 6.66 9.51
C ARG A 18 -5.81 7.29 8.85
N SER A 19 -4.61 7.05 9.37
CA SER A 19 -3.38 7.61 8.82
C SER A 19 -2.93 6.83 7.58
N VAL A 20 -3.84 6.65 6.63
CA VAL A 20 -3.61 6.00 5.35
C VAL A 20 -3.85 7.04 4.26
N TYR A 21 -2.81 7.33 3.49
CA TYR A 21 -2.83 8.43 2.51
C TYR A 21 -2.66 7.89 1.10
N PHE A 22 -3.55 8.29 0.20
CA PHE A 22 -3.47 7.92 -1.21
C PHE A 22 -2.89 9.08 -2.00
N GLN A 23 -1.72 8.87 -2.58
CA GLN A 23 -1.02 9.86 -3.41
C GLN A 23 -1.05 11.26 -2.81
N PRO A 24 -0.60 11.41 -1.54
CA PRO A 24 -0.67 12.71 -0.89
C PRO A 24 0.28 13.70 -1.54
N PRO A 25 -0.11 14.99 -1.60
CA PRO A 25 0.82 16.01 -2.07
C PRO A 25 1.99 16.16 -1.10
N SER A 26 3.12 16.63 -1.62
CA SER A 26 4.33 16.78 -0.79
C SER A 26 4.15 17.79 0.34
N SER A 27 3.15 18.66 0.24
CA SER A 27 2.90 19.68 1.26
C SER A 27 2.15 19.16 2.48
N ILE A 28 1.59 17.93 2.41
CA ILE A 28 0.84 17.40 3.53
C ILE A 28 1.80 16.89 4.61
N GLN A 29 1.42 17.08 5.85
CA GLN A 29 2.20 16.57 6.97
C GLN A 29 1.65 15.23 7.39
N LEU A 30 2.49 14.19 7.36
CA LEU A 30 2.09 12.84 7.71
C LEU A 30 2.13 12.64 9.22
N THR A 31 1.18 11.85 9.71
CA THR A 31 1.14 11.44 11.12
C THR A 31 1.59 9.99 11.20
N TYR A 32 2.66 9.73 11.91
CA TYR A 32 3.24 8.40 12.01
C TYR A 32 2.70 7.66 13.24
N PRO A 33 2.53 6.33 13.18
CA PRO A 33 2.74 5.47 12.01
C PRO A 33 1.70 5.73 10.93
N CYS A 34 2.09 5.51 9.68
CA CYS A 34 1.16 5.74 8.57
C CYS A 34 1.42 4.78 7.44
N ILE A 35 0.45 4.72 6.52
CA ILE A 35 0.59 4.00 5.26
C ILE A 35 0.35 5.01 4.15
N VAL A 36 1.29 5.05 3.19
CA VAL A 36 1.17 5.87 1.99
C VAL A 36 1.13 4.91 0.81
N TYR A 37 0.15 5.06 -0.06
CA TYR A 37 0.07 4.19 -1.23
C TYR A 37 -0.29 4.99 -2.47
N GLU A 38 0.11 4.46 -3.61
CA GLU A 38 -0.14 5.10 -4.91
C GLU A 38 -0.38 4.04 -5.96
N LEU A 39 -1.12 4.41 -6.99
CA LEU A 39 -1.31 3.55 -8.15
C LEU A 39 -0.04 3.58 -8.98
N GLN A 40 0.60 2.44 -9.12
CA GLN A 40 1.87 2.34 -9.81
C GLN A 40 1.70 1.93 -11.26
N ASP A 41 0.76 1.00 -11.50
CA ASP A 41 0.64 0.40 -12.82
C ASP A 41 -0.71 -0.29 -12.96
N ARG A 42 -1.07 -0.60 -14.22
CA ARG A 42 -2.24 -1.39 -14.55
C ARG A 42 -1.84 -2.49 -15.51
N ASP A 43 -2.21 -3.72 -15.17
CA ASP A 43 -2.06 -4.86 -16.05
C ASP A 43 -3.40 -5.25 -16.60
N THR A 44 -3.42 -5.68 -17.86
CA THR A 44 -4.62 -6.19 -18.49
C THR A 44 -4.35 -7.63 -18.90
N LYS A 45 -5.21 -8.54 -18.44
CA LYS A 45 -5.17 -9.93 -18.85
C LYS A 45 -6.13 -10.14 -20.03
N TYR A 46 -5.71 -10.97 -20.96
CA TYR A 46 -6.46 -11.21 -22.19
C TYR A 46 -6.86 -12.66 -22.30
N ALA A 47 -8.06 -12.88 -22.85
CA ALA A 47 -8.53 -14.19 -23.28
C ALA A 47 -9.13 -14.00 -24.65
N ASP A 48 -8.69 -14.80 -25.64
CA ASP A 48 -9.20 -14.72 -27.02
C ASP A 48 -9.08 -13.31 -27.61
N ASN A 49 -7.95 -12.65 -27.35
CA ASN A 49 -7.65 -11.29 -27.84
C ASN A 49 -8.60 -10.22 -27.32
N ALA A 50 -9.31 -10.51 -26.23
CA ALA A 50 -10.18 -9.52 -25.60
C ALA A 50 -9.77 -9.34 -24.14
N PRO A 51 -9.78 -8.10 -23.61
CA PRO A 51 -9.48 -7.90 -22.21
C PRO A 51 -10.60 -8.46 -21.35
N TYR A 52 -10.26 -9.38 -20.43
CA TYR A 52 -11.24 -9.94 -19.53
C TYR A 52 -11.00 -9.54 -18.07
N ARG A 53 -9.87 -8.94 -17.79
CA ARG A 53 -9.50 -8.61 -16.41
C ARG A 53 -8.50 -7.47 -16.39
N HIS A 54 -8.77 -6.48 -15.55
CA HIS A 54 -7.84 -5.40 -15.29
C HIS A 54 -7.35 -5.52 -13.86
N ILE A 55 -6.03 -5.55 -13.69
CA ILE A 55 -5.39 -5.64 -12.39
C ILE A 55 -4.60 -4.36 -12.18
N LYS A 56 -4.80 -3.72 -11.03
CA LYS A 56 -4.05 -2.54 -10.65
C LYS A 56 -2.94 -2.94 -9.69
N ARG A 57 -1.76 -2.35 -9.88
CA ARG A 57 -0.64 -2.56 -8.99
C ARG A 57 -0.41 -1.28 -8.20
N TYR A 58 -0.46 -1.42 -6.90
CA TYR A 58 -0.24 -0.30 -5.98
C TYR A 58 1.11 -0.45 -5.30
N ALA A 59 1.80 0.68 -5.12
CA ALA A 59 2.96 0.75 -4.27
C ALA A 59 2.48 1.19 -2.89
N VAL A 60 2.68 0.35 -1.89
CA VAL A 60 2.22 0.58 -0.52
C VAL A 60 3.44 0.72 0.38
N THR A 61 3.54 1.82 1.11
CA THR A 61 4.66 2.08 2.01
C THR A 61 4.14 2.27 3.43
N HIS A 62 4.65 1.46 4.35
CA HIS A 62 4.39 1.62 5.77
C HIS A 62 5.57 2.37 6.40
N ILE A 63 5.27 3.42 7.16
CA ILE A 63 6.28 4.26 7.79
C ILE A 63 6.01 4.31 9.29
N SER A 64 6.99 3.93 10.09
CA SER A 64 6.84 3.88 11.54
C SER A 64 8.18 4.15 12.24
N ARG A 65 8.12 4.66 13.46
CA ARG A 65 9.30 4.81 14.30
C ARG A 65 9.63 3.53 15.07
N ASP A 66 8.68 2.61 15.13
CA ASP A 66 8.81 1.36 15.87
C ASP A 66 9.29 0.26 14.92
N PRO A 67 10.53 -0.25 15.08
CA PRO A 67 11.01 -1.32 14.22
C PRO A 67 10.29 -2.65 14.44
N ASP A 68 9.57 -2.79 15.55
CA ASP A 68 8.86 -4.01 15.88
C ASP A 68 7.35 -3.89 15.63
N ASP A 69 6.92 -2.90 14.88
CA ASP A 69 5.52 -2.69 14.54
C ASP A 69 4.99 -3.92 13.77
N PRO A 70 3.89 -4.54 14.20
CA PRO A 70 3.36 -5.71 13.51
C PRO A 70 2.63 -5.40 12.20
N THR A 71 2.37 -4.13 11.92
CA THR A 71 1.60 -3.72 10.75
C THR A 71 2.20 -4.21 9.43
N PRO A 72 3.54 -4.12 9.19
CA PRO A 72 4.11 -4.61 7.94
C PRO A 72 3.83 -6.08 7.69
N ASP A 73 3.86 -6.91 8.73
CA ASP A 73 3.57 -8.34 8.58
C ASP A 73 2.13 -8.56 8.15
N LYS A 74 1.21 -7.75 8.65
CA LYS A 74 -0.19 -7.85 8.28
C LYS A 74 -0.40 -7.44 6.82
N ILE A 75 0.33 -6.43 6.35
CA ILE A 75 0.27 -6.02 4.96
C ILE A 75 0.84 -7.12 4.07
N ALA A 76 1.97 -7.70 4.46
CA ALA A 76 2.62 -8.76 3.69
C ALA A 76 1.74 -10.00 3.52
N ASN A 77 0.82 -10.20 4.45
CA ASN A 77 -0.10 -11.35 4.40
C ASN A 77 -1.32 -11.11 3.51
N LEU A 78 -1.48 -9.92 2.95
CA LEU A 78 -2.57 -9.67 2.03
C LEU A 78 -2.36 -10.45 0.73
N SER A 79 -3.48 -10.94 0.18
CA SER A 79 -3.45 -11.66 -1.09
C SER A 79 -2.94 -10.73 -2.20
N GLY A 80 -2.00 -11.22 -3.01
CA GLY A 80 -1.44 -10.44 -4.09
C GLY A 80 -0.37 -9.44 -3.67
N CYS A 81 0.15 -9.57 -2.46
CA CYS A 81 1.15 -8.64 -1.94
C CYS A 81 2.55 -9.25 -1.98
N ASP A 82 3.50 -8.46 -2.47
CA ASP A 82 4.92 -8.77 -2.46
C ASP A 82 5.66 -7.71 -1.68
N THR A 83 6.66 -8.13 -0.90
CA THR A 83 7.56 -7.19 -0.24
C THR A 83 8.55 -6.66 -1.25
N ASP A 84 8.73 -5.34 -1.28
CA ASP A 84 9.64 -4.69 -2.22
C ASP A 84 10.95 -4.34 -1.54
N ARG A 85 10.94 -3.33 -0.66
CA ARG A 85 12.16 -2.86 0.01
C ARG A 85 11.90 -2.51 1.45
N MET A 86 12.98 -2.56 2.24
CA MET A 86 13.00 -2.01 3.60
C MET A 86 14.18 -1.07 3.71
N PHE A 87 13.96 0.10 4.28
CA PHE A 87 15.03 1.06 4.49
C PHE A 87 14.66 1.99 5.64
N GLN A 88 15.65 2.71 6.11
CA GLN A 88 15.48 3.67 7.19
C GLN A 88 15.90 5.04 6.72
N ARG A 89 15.11 6.05 7.04
CA ARG A 89 15.40 7.43 6.68
C ARG A 89 14.85 8.34 7.77
N ASP A 90 15.69 9.28 8.25
CA ASP A 90 15.29 10.26 9.26
C ASP A 90 14.71 9.62 10.52
N GLY A 91 15.27 8.47 10.93
CA GLY A 91 14.79 7.77 12.12
C GLY A 91 13.49 7.03 11.92
N LEU A 92 13.00 6.94 10.68
CA LEU A 92 11.75 6.26 10.36
C LEU A 92 12.03 5.00 9.57
N ASN A 93 11.34 3.94 9.94
CA ASN A 93 11.44 2.65 9.24
C ASN A 93 10.41 2.61 8.13
N HIS A 94 10.89 2.46 6.89
CA HIS A 94 10.05 2.38 5.71
C HIS A 94 10.07 0.96 5.19
N GLN A 95 8.89 0.42 4.90
CA GLN A 95 8.77 -0.87 4.26
C GLN A 95 7.78 -0.74 3.11
N THR A 96 8.24 -1.06 1.91
CA THR A 96 7.45 -0.91 0.70
C THR A 96 7.01 -2.27 0.18
N PHE A 97 5.81 -2.29 -0.38
CA PHE A 97 5.17 -3.48 -0.89
C PHE A 97 4.60 -3.19 -2.27
N ARG A 98 4.51 -4.23 -3.08
CA ARG A 98 3.74 -4.19 -4.32
C ARG A 98 2.48 -5.01 -4.08
N LEU A 99 1.34 -4.39 -4.30
CA LEU A 99 0.06 -5.02 -4.04
C LEU A 99 -0.80 -4.99 -5.29
N TYR A 100 -1.21 -6.16 -5.73
CA TYR A 100 -2.16 -6.30 -6.84
C TYR A 100 -3.55 -6.36 -6.26
N PHE A 101 -4.38 -5.42 -6.68
CA PHE A 101 -5.72 -5.31 -6.11
C PHE A 101 -6.79 -4.92 -7.18
#